data_fb9c4327e425ead70faff65b462ae652
#
_entry.id   fb9c4327e425ead70faff65b462ae652
#
_cell.length_a   1.000
_cell.length_b   1.000
_cell.length_c   1.000
_cell.angle_alpha   90.00
_cell.angle_beta   90.00
_cell.angle_gamma   90.00
#
_symmetry.space_group_name_H-M   'P 1'
#
loop_
_entity.id
_entity.type
_entity.pdbx_description
1 polymer ?
#
loop_
_entity_poly.entity_id
_entity_poly.type
_entity_poly.pdbx_seq_one_letter_code
_entity_poly.pdbx_strand_id
1 'polypeptide(L)'
;MYKRQILQGAQVTNFGIGENMITSKSDPVFGGVYKLAAVKDGGRYLPKIKISETAEKTTIPHLKNLYRIYDNDTGKAMADYITMADETVDVTDGITLFDPVETWKKRTFTNVRAERLNRPIYVNGKRVYENPPLRDIRDFCAAQVATLWDEVTRFENPHRYYVDLSQKLWDERQRLLTEFGR
;
A
#
# COMPACT_ATOMS: atom_id res chain seq x y z
N MET A 1 1.47 24.00 6.00
CA MET A 1 0.96 25.35 6.32
C MET A 1 -0.01 25.86 5.27
N TYR A 2 0.36 25.99 4.00
CA TYR A 2 -0.48 26.60 2.95
C TYR A 2 -1.78 25.84 2.65
N LYS A 3 -1.73 24.51 2.55
CA LYS A 3 -2.92 23.66 2.34
C LYS A 3 -3.95 23.85 3.47
N ARG A 4 -3.50 24.00 4.71
CA ARG A 4 -4.35 24.28 5.87
C ARG A 4 -5.06 25.63 5.74
N GLN A 5 -4.35 26.68 5.33
CA GLN A 5 -4.93 28.02 5.14
C GLN A 5 -6.02 28.02 4.07
N ILE A 6 -5.80 27.32 2.94
CA ILE A 6 -6.82 27.18 1.88
C ILE A 6 -8.04 26.41 2.40
N LEU A 7 -7.84 25.31 3.11
CA LEU A 7 -8.93 24.53 3.72
C LEU A 7 -9.73 25.33 4.78
N GLN A 8 -9.10 26.35 5.39
CA GLN A 8 -9.76 27.29 6.31
C GLN A 8 -10.41 28.47 5.59
N GLY A 9 -10.52 28.43 4.27
CA GLY A 9 -11.19 29.45 3.47
C GLY A 9 -10.33 30.62 3.03
N ALA A 10 -9.00 30.55 3.18
CA ALA A 10 -8.10 31.60 2.67
C ALA A 10 -8.12 31.63 1.16
N GLN A 11 -8.46 32.80 0.58
CA GLN A 11 -8.49 33.02 -0.85
C GLN A 11 -7.09 33.45 -1.35
N VAL A 12 -6.16 32.49 -1.40
CA VAL A 12 -4.79 32.73 -1.87
C VAL A 12 -4.60 31.95 -3.17
N THR A 13 -4.23 32.68 -4.23
CA THR A 13 -4.03 32.10 -5.59
C THR A 13 -2.57 31.80 -5.89
N ASN A 14 -1.63 32.51 -5.25
CA ASN A 14 -0.20 32.38 -5.49
C ASN A 14 0.59 32.35 -4.17
N PHE A 15 1.59 31.48 -4.12
CA PHE A 15 2.49 31.37 -2.97
C PHE A 15 3.94 31.53 -3.44
N GLY A 16 4.67 32.47 -2.85
CA GLY A 16 6.12 32.53 -2.96
C GLY A 16 6.74 31.56 -1.95
N ILE A 17 7.34 30.47 -2.45
CA ILE A 17 7.88 29.41 -1.60
C ILE A 17 9.37 29.29 -1.87
N GLY A 18 10.16 29.30 -0.81
CA GLY A 18 11.61 29.28 -0.87
C GLY A 18 12.23 27.92 -0.54
N GLU A 19 13.47 27.95 -0.12
CA GLU A 19 14.38 26.84 0.11
C GLU A 19 13.77 25.67 0.91
N ASN A 20 13.04 25.94 1.98
CA ASN A 20 12.48 24.89 2.85
C ASN A 20 11.54 23.93 2.13
N MET A 21 10.84 24.38 1.09
CA MET A 21 10.01 23.47 0.29
C MET A 21 10.83 22.74 -0.76
N ILE A 22 11.76 23.44 -1.42
CA ILE A 22 12.61 22.85 -2.48
C ILE A 22 13.51 21.76 -1.90
N THR A 23 14.08 22.00 -0.72
CA THR A 23 14.98 21.05 -0.04
C THR A 23 14.24 20.03 0.84
N SER A 24 12.93 20.22 1.06
CA SER A 24 12.16 19.39 2.01
C SER A 24 12.83 19.28 3.38
N LYS A 25 13.26 20.41 3.94
CA LYS A 25 14.18 20.50 5.11
C LYS A 25 13.80 19.61 6.29
N SER A 26 12.52 19.36 6.51
CA SER A 26 12.02 18.47 7.58
C SER A 26 12.21 16.98 7.26
N ASP A 27 12.24 16.61 5.97
CA ASP A 27 12.39 15.23 5.50
C ASP A 27 12.99 15.21 4.08
N PRO A 28 14.32 15.50 3.97
CA PRO A 28 14.97 15.73 2.68
C PRO A 28 15.31 14.44 1.91
N VAL A 29 15.09 13.28 2.51
CA VAL A 29 15.51 12.00 1.94
C VAL A 29 14.38 10.98 1.96
N PHE A 30 14.12 10.34 0.82
CA PHE A 30 13.25 9.17 0.76
C PHE A 30 13.96 7.93 1.31
N GLY A 31 13.49 7.41 2.43
CA GLY A 31 14.04 6.21 3.07
C GLY A 31 13.63 4.92 2.34
N GLY A 32 14.10 4.74 1.10
CA GLY A 32 13.88 3.50 0.35
C GLY A 32 14.88 2.41 0.72
N VAL A 33 14.41 1.20 0.99
CA VAL A 33 15.24 0.03 1.26
C VAL A 33 14.70 -1.21 0.56
N TYR A 34 15.60 -2.12 0.19
CA TYR A 34 15.25 -3.43 -0.35
C TYR A 34 15.51 -4.52 0.68
N LYS A 35 14.60 -5.49 0.75
CA LYS A 35 14.76 -6.69 1.58
C LYS A 35 14.41 -7.92 0.75
N LEU A 36 15.23 -8.97 0.86
CA LEU A 36 14.95 -10.26 0.25
C LEU A 36 13.71 -10.86 0.93
N ALA A 37 12.64 -11.08 0.16
CA ALA A 37 11.39 -11.64 0.64
C ALA A 37 11.14 -13.08 0.16
N ALA A 38 11.76 -13.48 -0.95
CA ALA A 38 11.68 -14.85 -1.47
C ALA A 38 12.84 -15.15 -2.41
N VAL A 39 13.18 -16.43 -2.55
CA VAL A 39 14.11 -16.96 -3.55
C VAL A 39 13.36 -18.01 -4.37
N LYS A 40 13.53 -18.00 -5.69
CA LYS A 40 12.97 -19.02 -6.57
C LYS A 40 13.94 -20.18 -6.67
N ASP A 41 13.49 -21.37 -6.28
CA ASP A 41 14.26 -22.63 -6.39
C ASP A 41 13.34 -23.74 -6.87
N GLY A 42 13.80 -24.54 -7.84
CA GLY A 42 13.02 -25.64 -8.41
C GLY A 42 11.62 -25.25 -8.90
N GLY A 43 11.43 -24.01 -9.37
CA GLY A 43 10.14 -23.48 -9.80
C GLY A 43 9.24 -22.96 -8.67
N ARG A 44 9.62 -23.12 -7.41
CA ARG A 44 8.88 -22.67 -6.23
C ARG A 44 9.52 -21.42 -5.61
N TYR A 45 8.71 -20.56 -5.00
CA TYR A 45 9.19 -19.43 -4.23
C TYR A 45 9.36 -19.85 -2.77
N LEU A 46 10.62 -19.87 -2.32
CA LEU A 46 10.98 -20.12 -0.91
C LEU A 46 10.94 -18.78 -0.18
N PRO A 47 10.10 -18.61 0.83
CA PRO A 47 10.00 -17.36 1.57
C PRO A 47 11.30 -17.05 2.33
N LYS A 48 11.60 -15.76 2.43
CA LYS A 48 12.71 -15.24 3.23
C LYS A 48 12.20 -14.12 4.12
N ILE A 49 12.71 -14.09 5.35
CA ILE A 49 12.34 -13.08 6.33
C ILE A 49 13.60 -12.44 6.92
N LYS A 50 13.58 -11.13 7.07
CA LYS A 50 14.54 -10.42 7.91
C LYS A 50 13.77 -9.91 9.13
N ILE A 51 14.09 -10.46 10.29
CA ILE A 51 13.52 -10.05 11.57
C ILE A 51 14.25 -8.80 12.04
N SER A 52 13.54 -7.87 12.61
CA SER A 52 14.04 -6.61 13.13
C SER A 52 13.47 -6.35 14.51
N GLU A 53 14.19 -5.67 15.38
CA GLU A 53 13.70 -5.21 16.67
C GLU A 53 12.47 -4.30 16.54
N THR A 54 12.40 -3.53 15.45
CA THR A 54 11.22 -2.71 15.11
C THR A 54 10.26 -3.55 14.25
N ALA A 55 9.07 -3.80 14.73
CA ALA A 55 8.08 -4.67 14.08
C ALA A 55 7.75 -4.25 12.64
N GLU A 56 7.65 -2.94 12.37
CA GLU A 56 7.38 -2.38 11.04
C GLU A 56 8.52 -2.62 10.04
N LYS A 57 9.74 -2.86 10.53
CA LYS A 57 10.91 -3.16 9.71
C LYS A 57 11.07 -4.65 9.41
N THR A 58 10.27 -5.51 10.04
CA THR A 58 10.27 -6.95 9.77
C THR A 58 9.63 -7.23 8.41
N THR A 59 10.34 -7.99 7.58
CA THR A 59 9.90 -8.29 6.21
C THR A 59 8.57 -9.07 6.22
N ILE A 60 7.64 -8.70 5.33
CA ILE A 60 6.55 -9.57 4.93
C ILE A 60 7.11 -10.52 3.87
N PRO A 61 7.19 -11.84 4.15
CA PRO A 61 7.87 -12.80 3.28
C PRO A 61 7.10 -13.08 1.98
N HIS A 62 7.67 -13.92 1.12
CA HIS A 62 7.08 -14.45 -0.10
C HIS A 62 7.00 -13.47 -1.29
N LEU A 63 6.66 -14.00 -2.49
CA LEU A 63 6.22 -13.21 -3.63
C LEU A 63 4.77 -12.84 -3.43
N LYS A 64 4.43 -11.57 -3.62
CA LYS A 64 3.14 -11.01 -3.21
C LYS A 64 2.43 -10.27 -4.34
N ASN A 65 1.09 -10.29 -4.27
CA ASN A 65 0.23 -9.37 -4.99
C ASN A 65 -0.36 -8.34 -4.02
N LEU A 66 -0.60 -7.15 -4.53
CA LEU A 66 -1.29 -6.08 -3.84
C LEU A 66 -2.59 -5.78 -4.56
N TYR A 67 -3.69 -5.84 -3.83
CA TYR A 67 -5.03 -5.49 -4.31
C TYR A 67 -5.53 -4.29 -3.54
N ARG A 68 -6.29 -3.43 -4.23
CA ARG A 68 -7.11 -2.40 -3.60
C ARG A 68 -8.56 -2.82 -3.67
N ILE A 69 -9.23 -2.76 -2.55
CA ILE A 69 -10.66 -3.06 -2.43
C ILE A 69 -11.42 -1.75 -2.53
N TYR A 70 -12.31 -1.68 -3.51
CA TYR A 70 -13.15 -0.52 -3.76
C TYR A 70 -14.61 -0.85 -3.47
N ASP A 71 -15.31 0.08 -2.86
CA ASP A 71 -16.76 0.06 -2.76
C ASP A 71 -17.37 0.36 -4.14
N ASN A 72 -18.34 -0.45 -4.57
CA ASN A 72 -18.92 -0.33 -5.92
C ASN A 72 -19.91 0.85 -6.04
N ASP A 73 -20.54 1.26 -4.95
CA ASP A 73 -21.53 2.33 -4.97
C ASP A 73 -20.85 3.70 -4.99
N THR A 74 -19.80 3.87 -4.21
CA THR A 74 -19.10 5.15 -4.05
C THR A 74 -17.82 5.27 -4.88
N GLY A 75 -17.24 4.14 -5.33
CA GLY A 75 -15.93 4.08 -5.96
C GLY A 75 -14.77 4.39 -5.00
N LYS A 76 -15.03 4.48 -3.69
CA LYS A 76 -14.01 4.77 -2.69
C LYS A 76 -13.17 3.55 -2.35
N ALA A 77 -11.88 3.77 -2.11
CA ALA A 77 -10.94 2.76 -1.66
C ALA A 77 -11.18 2.45 -0.18
N MET A 78 -11.48 1.19 0.13
CA MET A 78 -11.81 0.73 1.47
C MET A 78 -10.59 0.22 2.23
N ALA A 79 -9.72 -0.55 1.56
CA ALA A 79 -8.51 -1.12 2.11
C ALA A 79 -7.57 -1.58 0.99
N ASP A 80 -6.29 -1.72 1.30
CA ASP A 80 -5.36 -2.49 0.48
C ASP A 80 -5.18 -3.88 1.09
N TYR A 81 -5.07 -4.89 0.24
CA TYR A 81 -5.01 -6.30 0.62
C TYR A 81 -3.81 -6.98 -0.03
N ILE A 82 -2.90 -7.49 0.79
CA ILE A 82 -1.67 -8.15 0.34
C ILE A 82 -1.83 -9.65 0.46
N THR A 83 -1.61 -10.38 -0.63
CA THR A 83 -1.71 -11.83 -0.71
C THR A 83 -0.40 -12.46 -1.17
N MET A 84 -0.24 -13.77 -1.01
CA MET A 84 0.75 -14.49 -1.80
C MET A 84 0.38 -14.44 -3.28
N ALA A 85 1.37 -14.51 -4.16
CA ALA A 85 1.17 -14.36 -5.60
C ALA A 85 0.34 -15.50 -6.25
N ASP A 86 0.24 -16.63 -5.57
CA ASP A 86 -0.53 -17.81 -5.99
C ASP A 86 -1.97 -17.83 -5.44
N GLU A 87 -2.35 -16.84 -4.64
CA GLU A 87 -3.73 -16.73 -4.14
C GLU A 87 -4.64 -16.04 -5.16
N THR A 88 -5.87 -16.54 -5.25
CA THR A 88 -6.94 -15.89 -5.99
C THR A 88 -7.80 -15.09 -5.01
N VAL A 89 -8.04 -13.82 -5.33
CA VAL A 89 -8.92 -12.95 -4.56
C VAL A 89 -10.30 -12.97 -5.20
N ASP A 90 -11.26 -13.56 -4.49
CA ASP A 90 -12.68 -13.53 -4.85
C ASP A 90 -13.42 -12.64 -3.86
N VAL A 91 -14.23 -11.72 -4.36
CA VAL A 91 -15.01 -10.77 -3.58
C VAL A 91 -16.52 -10.84 -3.92
N THR A 92 -16.94 -11.86 -4.65
CA THR A 92 -18.34 -12.04 -5.12
C THR A 92 -19.32 -12.02 -3.95
N ASP A 93 -19.01 -12.72 -2.89
CA ASP A 93 -19.82 -12.75 -1.65
C ASP A 93 -19.30 -11.77 -0.57
N GLY A 94 -18.48 -10.81 -0.99
CA GLY A 94 -17.77 -9.91 -0.08
C GLY A 94 -16.44 -10.46 0.40
N ILE A 95 -15.73 -9.68 1.22
CA ILE A 95 -14.43 -10.05 1.77
C ILE A 95 -14.32 -9.62 3.23
N THR A 96 -13.80 -10.49 4.09
CA THR A 96 -13.46 -10.15 5.47
C THR A 96 -11.96 -9.99 5.59
N LEU A 97 -11.54 -8.79 5.98
CA LEU A 97 -10.15 -8.43 6.24
C LEU A 97 -9.90 -8.29 7.73
N PHE A 98 -8.65 -8.44 8.16
CA PHE A 98 -8.25 -8.28 9.55
C PHE A 98 -6.93 -7.52 9.65
N ASP A 99 -6.77 -6.75 10.73
CA ASP A 99 -5.52 -6.05 11.01
C ASP A 99 -4.40 -7.06 11.31
N PRO A 100 -3.26 -7.03 10.61
CA PRO A 100 -2.20 -8.03 10.77
C PRO A 100 -1.49 -7.99 12.13
N VAL A 101 -1.69 -6.94 12.93
CA VAL A 101 -1.14 -6.78 14.27
C VAL A 101 -2.22 -7.04 15.32
N GLU A 102 -3.36 -6.36 15.19
CA GLU A 102 -4.52 -6.48 16.09
C GLU A 102 -5.56 -7.42 15.46
N THR A 103 -5.25 -8.71 15.38
CA THR A 103 -5.98 -9.71 14.57
C THR A 103 -7.46 -9.92 14.96
N TRP A 104 -7.87 -9.42 16.12
CA TRP A 104 -9.29 -9.40 16.52
C TRP A 104 -10.09 -8.29 15.81
N LYS A 105 -9.43 -7.27 15.27
CA LYS A 105 -10.07 -6.21 14.47
C LYS A 105 -10.33 -6.74 13.08
N LYS A 106 -11.58 -7.13 12.84
CA LYS A 106 -12.04 -7.64 11.55
C LYS A 106 -13.07 -6.72 10.94
N ARG A 107 -13.10 -6.67 9.61
CA ARG A 107 -14.09 -5.92 8.83
C ARG A 107 -14.54 -6.74 7.65
N THR A 108 -15.83 -6.79 7.43
CA THR A 108 -16.44 -7.41 6.27
C THR A 108 -16.92 -6.32 5.32
N PHE A 109 -16.51 -6.40 4.08
CA PHE A 109 -16.94 -5.53 3.00
C PHE A 109 -17.79 -6.35 2.04
N THR A 110 -18.96 -5.83 1.71
CA THR A 110 -19.89 -6.39 0.71
C THR A 110 -20.04 -5.38 -0.42
N ASN A 111 -20.52 -5.81 -1.58
CA ASN A 111 -20.66 -4.97 -2.77
C ASN A 111 -19.36 -4.23 -3.13
N VAL A 112 -18.27 -4.98 -3.20
CA VAL A 112 -16.93 -4.44 -3.48
C VAL A 112 -16.32 -5.10 -4.72
N ARG A 113 -15.30 -4.45 -5.28
CA ARG A 113 -14.41 -5.03 -6.27
C ARG A 113 -12.97 -4.99 -5.80
N ALA A 114 -12.16 -5.95 -6.23
CA ALA A 114 -10.73 -6.00 -5.97
C ALA A 114 -9.96 -5.67 -7.26
N GLU A 115 -9.07 -4.70 -7.21
CA GLU A 115 -8.21 -4.32 -8.32
C GLU A 115 -6.75 -4.61 -7.96
N ARG A 116 -6.08 -5.40 -8.82
CA ARG A 116 -4.66 -5.69 -8.63
C ARG A 116 -3.81 -4.49 -9.04
N LEU A 117 -2.99 -3.99 -8.12
CA LEU A 117 -2.15 -2.81 -8.33
C LEU A 117 -0.77 -3.11 -8.93
N ASN A 118 -0.29 -4.36 -8.85
CA ASN A 118 1.00 -4.74 -9.42
C ASN A 118 0.98 -4.65 -10.95
N ARG A 119 1.95 -3.93 -11.51
CA ARG A 119 2.18 -3.84 -12.97
C ARG A 119 3.54 -4.42 -13.32
N PRO A 120 3.64 -5.26 -14.36
CA PRO A 120 4.93 -5.75 -14.82
C PRO A 120 5.72 -4.61 -15.47
N ILE A 121 6.97 -4.41 -15.04
CA ILE A 121 7.89 -3.44 -15.65
C ILE A 121 8.85 -4.16 -16.58
N TYR A 122 9.33 -5.34 -16.15
CA TYR A 122 10.18 -6.21 -16.94
C TYR A 122 9.61 -7.62 -16.97
N VAL A 123 9.64 -8.26 -18.13
CA VAL A 123 9.29 -9.66 -18.32
C VAL A 123 10.40 -10.34 -19.12
N ASN A 124 10.98 -11.41 -18.59
CA ASN A 124 12.09 -12.14 -19.22
C ASN A 124 13.26 -11.22 -19.65
N GLY A 125 13.63 -10.27 -18.78
CA GLY A 125 14.71 -9.31 -19.04
C GLY A 125 14.37 -8.17 -20.01
N LYS A 126 13.19 -8.17 -20.59
CA LYS A 126 12.73 -7.10 -21.50
C LYS A 126 11.81 -6.15 -20.74
N ARG A 127 12.03 -4.84 -20.92
CA ARG A 127 11.12 -3.82 -20.41
C ARG A 127 9.81 -3.87 -21.19
N VAL A 128 8.69 -4.01 -20.47
CA VAL A 128 7.33 -4.06 -21.03
C VAL A 128 6.48 -2.85 -20.63
N TYR A 129 6.98 -2.02 -19.73
CA TYR A 129 6.30 -0.82 -19.27
C TYR A 129 6.89 0.42 -19.93
N GLU A 130 6.04 1.20 -20.59
CA GLU A 130 6.40 2.53 -21.11
C GLU A 130 6.08 3.59 -20.05
N ASN A 131 7.01 4.53 -19.85
CA ASN A 131 6.77 5.62 -18.92
C ASN A 131 5.73 6.55 -19.53
N PRO A 132 4.60 6.77 -18.83
CA PRO A 132 3.63 7.75 -19.30
C PRO A 132 4.19 9.18 -19.21
N PRO A 133 3.64 10.13 -19.98
CA PRO A 133 3.95 11.55 -19.84
C PRO A 133 3.72 12.03 -18.40
N LEU A 134 4.49 13.03 -17.97
CA LEU A 134 4.41 13.57 -16.61
C LEU A 134 2.99 14.04 -16.23
N ARG A 135 2.26 14.59 -17.20
CA ARG A 135 0.87 15.01 -17.00
C ARG A 135 -0.03 13.83 -16.60
N ASP A 136 0.10 12.72 -17.32
CA ASP A 136 -0.71 11.51 -17.07
C ASP A 136 -0.39 10.91 -15.69
N ILE A 137 0.89 10.96 -15.27
CA ILE A 137 1.32 10.54 -13.92
C ILE A 137 0.66 11.42 -12.85
N ARG A 138 0.62 12.74 -13.08
CA ARG A 138 -0.03 13.68 -12.17
C ARG A 138 -1.53 13.45 -12.08
N ASP A 139 -2.19 13.28 -13.23
CA ASP A 139 -3.63 13.08 -13.31
C ASP A 139 -4.01 11.73 -12.69
N PHE A 140 -3.22 10.69 -12.92
CA PHE A 140 -3.35 9.40 -12.23
C PHE A 140 -3.23 9.55 -10.71
N CYS A 141 -2.22 10.27 -10.21
CA CYS A 141 -2.06 10.51 -8.78
C CYS A 141 -3.29 11.22 -8.19
N ALA A 142 -3.76 12.28 -8.85
CA ALA A 142 -4.95 13.02 -8.41
C ALA A 142 -6.19 12.12 -8.38
N ALA A 143 -6.41 11.30 -9.41
CA ALA A 143 -7.51 10.35 -9.47
C ALA A 143 -7.43 9.31 -8.34
N GLN A 144 -6.24 8.75 -8.05
CA GLN A 144 -6.07 7.79 -6.96
C GLN A 144 -6.32 8.42 -5.58
N VAL A 145 -5.83 9.63 -5.34
CA VAL A 145 -6.10 10.36 -4.08
C VAL A 145 -7.60 10.64 -3.91
N ALA A 146 -8.31 10.96 -5.00
CA ALA A 146 -9.75 11.21 -4.97
C ALA A 146 -10.57 9.97 -4.58
N THR A 147 -10.03 8.77 -4.71
CA THR A 147 -10.71 7.55 -4.24
C THR A 147 -10.63 7.36 -2.73
N LEU A 148 -9.75 8.05 -2.03
CA LEU A 148 -9.62 7.94 -0.58
C LEU A 148 -10.74 8.71 0.12
N TRP A 149 -11.11 8.25 1.32
CA TRP A 149 -12.05 8.95 2.19
C TRP A 149 -11.45 10.22 2.77
N ASP A 150 -12.28 11.22 3.04
CA ASP A 150 -11.83 12.50 3.59
C ASP A 150 -11.13 12.34 4.94
N GLU A 151 -11.58 11.38 5.75
CA GLU A 151 -10.98 11.04 7.04
C GLU A 151 -9.53 10.56 6.92
N VAL A 152 -9.17 9.93 5.80
CA VAL A 152 -7.78 9.49 5.53
C VAL A 152 -6.94 10.64 4.98
N THR A 153 -7.54 11.52 4.20
CA THR A 153 -6.83 12.60 3.49
C THR A 153 -6.79 13.91 4.25
N ARG A 154 -7.59 14.07 5.31
CA ARG A 154 -7.65 15.30 6.11
C ARG A 154 -6.29 15.61 6.74
N PHE A 155 -6.02 16.89 6.91
CA PHE A 155 -4.74 17.38 7.41
C PHE A 155 -4.54 17.16 8.92
N GLU A 156 -5.63 17.25 9.70
CA GLU A 156 -5.58 17.10 11.15
C GLU A 156 -6.12 15.72 11.56
N ASN A 157 -5.32 14.99 12.35
CA ASN A 157 -5.66 13.66 12.86
C ASN A 157 -6.23 12.72 11.78
N PRO A 158 -5.51 12.47 10.65
CA PRO A 158 -5.99 11.59 9.61
C PRO A 158 -6.19 10.17 10.15
N HIS A 159 -7.24 9.51 9.68
CA HIS A 159 -7.39 8.09 9.97
C HIS A 159 -6.32 7.28 9.26
N ARG A 160 -5.85 6.22 9.90
CA ARG A 160 -4.93 5.27 9.27
C ARG A 160 -5.68 4.51 8.16
N TYR A 161 -5.13 4.52 6.96
CA TYR A 161 -5.61 3.68 5.87
C TYR A 161 -5.26 2.21 6.16
N TYR A 162 -6.17 1.31 5.83
CA TYR A 162 -6.04 -0.10 6.14
C TYR A 162 -5.21 -0.83 5.08
N VAL A 163 -4.20 -1.57 5.53
CA VAL A 163 -3.37 -2.44 4.70
C VAL A 163 -3.29 -3.80 5.40
N ASP A 164 -4.07 -4.74 4.92
CA ASP A 164 -4.28 -6.02 5.56
C ASP A 164 -3.61 -7.16 4.78
N LEU A 165 -3.33 -8.28 5.43
CA LEU A 165 -2.71 -9.46 4.84
C LEU A 165 -3.75 -10.56 4.65
N SER A 166 -3.55 -11.43 3.63
CA SER A 166 -4.29 -12.69 3.56
C SER A 166 -3.94 -13.57 4.75
N GLN A 167 -4.89 -14.41 5.15
CA GLN A 167 -4.67 -15.35 6.25
C GLN A 167 -3.44 -16.24 5.97
N LYS A 168 -3.34 -16.77 4.75
CA LYS A 168 -2.22 -17.62 4.31
C LYS A 168 -0.87 -16.90 4.43
N LEU A 169 -0.80 -15.64 3.99
CA LEU A 169 0.42 -14.84 4.08
C LEU A 169 0.76 -14.49 5.54
N TRP A 170 -0.25 -14.18 6.35
CA TRP A 170 -0.09 -13.92 7.78
C TRP A 170 0.42 -15.15 8.52
N ASP A 171 -0.19 -16.33 8.30
CA ASP A 171 0.21 -17.61 8.90
C ASP A 171 1.66 -17.95 8.55
N GLU A 172 2.03 -17.78 7.28
CA GLU A 172 3.41 -18.03 6.83
C GLU A 172 4.41 -17.07 7.50
N ARG A 173 4.04 -15.80 7.66
CA ARG A 173 4.85 -14.83 8.40
C ARG A 173 5.02 -15.26 9.86
N GLN A 174 3.94 -15.68 10.53
CA GLN A 174 4.00 -16.14 11.94
C GLN A 174 4.85 -17.41 12.07
N ARG A 175 4.70 -18.35 11.14
CA ARG A 175 5.52 -19.57 11.10
C ARG A 175 7.02 -19.23 11.06
N LEU A 176 7.42 -18.34 10.14
CA LEU A 176 8.82 -17.92 10.02
C LEU A 176 9.33 -17.13 11.23
N LEU A 177 8.47 -16.31 11.83
CA LEU A 177 8.82 -15.61 13.07
C LEU A 177 9.05 -16.58 14.23
N THR A 178 8.25 -17.64 14.31
CA THR A 178 8.42 -18.68 15.34
C THR A 178 9.67 -19.52 15.09
N GLU A 179 9.96 -19.84 13.83
CA GLU A 179 11.12 -20.67 13.45
C GLU A 179 12.46 -19.95 13.63
N PHE A 180 12.52 -18.65 13.29
CA PHE A 180 13.77 -17.88 13.24
C PHE A 180 13.84 -16.72 14.25
N GLY A 181 12.73 -16.38 14.90
CA GLY A 181 12.69 -15.40 15.99
C GLY A 181 13.25 -16.01 17.27
N ARG A 182 14.39 -15.49 17.72
CA ARG A 182 15.02 -15.85 19.00
C ARG A 182 14.83 -14.71 19.98
#